data_c5f802ce1c415cfd0e4ffc1cff5db377
#
_entry.id   c5f802ce1c415cfd0e4ffc1cff5db377
#
_cell.length_a   1.000
_cell.length_b   1.000
_cell.length_c   1.000
_cell.angle_alpha   90.00
_cell.angle_beta   90.00
_cell.angle_gamma   90.00
#
_symmetry.space_group_name_H-M   'P 1'
#
loop_
_entity.id
_entity.type
_entity.pdbx_description
1 polymer ?
#
loop_
_entity_poly.entity_id
_entity_poly.type
_entity_poly.pdbx_seq_one_letter_code
_entity_poly.pdbx_strand_id
1 'polypeptide(L)'
;MKTLFFVVALLPLSLFAQVTRQPLTVRYTSLGAYSKNFVDLFSGSSNQAALAQLKTGGFGVYGERRFMLDELNQYSGIFAMPTRSGTFALQADYFGFSGMNENQLGLAYGRSLSNRMDVGVKFNYHAIKVAGYGSASTVNFEAGTIFHLTEQLHAGFHIYNPFSSTFSKNSTEKLPAIFKTGLGYEASKKVFISTEIIKQEDEPVNVNVGLQYNLHEKVLLRAGISTANNNSFAGVGIYLGNIRLDVNASYHPQLGFTPGILLLYNFKKPSVN
;
A
#
# COMPACT_ATOMS: atom_id res chain seq x y z
N MET A 1 -42.79 -22.38 -46.83
CA MET A 1 -42.41 -21.36 -45.83
C MET A 1 -42.00 -22.10 -44.54
N LYS A 2 -40.71 -22.21 -44.28
CA LYS A 2 -40.18 -22.85 -43.03
C LYS A 2 -39.76 -21.70 -42.12
N THR A 3 -40.51 -21.49 -41.06
CA THR A 3 -40.20 -20.52 -40.00
C THR A 3 -39.12 -21.13 -39.08
N LEU A 4 -37.94 -20.57 -39.09
CA LEU A 4 -36.82 -20.92 -38.24
C LEU A 4 -36.99 -20.19 -36.90
N PHE A 5 -37.34 -20.91 -35.83
CA PHE A 5 -37.36 -20.35 -34.48
C PHE A 5 -35.94 -20.30 -33.94
N PHE A 6 -35.41 -19.09 -33.75
CA PHE A 6 -34.16 -18.83 -33.08
C PHE A 6 -34.43 -18.82 -31.55
N VAL A 7 -34.09 -19.90 -30.87
CA VAL A 7 -34.08 -19.94 -29.40
C VAL A 7 -32.80 -19.28 -28.92
N VAL A 8 -32.91 -18.03 -28.49
CA VAL A 8 -31.83 -17.36 -27.74
C VAL A 8 -31.81 -17.95 -26.34
N ALA A 9 -30.86 -18.83 -26.08
CA ALA A 9 -30.58 -19.32 -24.73
C ALA A 9 -29.96 -18.19 -23.91
N LEU A 10 -30.75 -17.54 -23.05
CA LEU A 10 -30.28 -16.66 -22.00
C LEU A 10 -29.55 -17.52 -20.96
N LEU A 11 -28.23 -17.67 -21.12
CA LEU A 11 -27.38 -18.16 -20.05
C LEU A 11 -27.36 -17.11 -18.94
N PRO A 12 -27.65 -17.48 -17.68
CA PRO A 12 -27.46 -16.56 -16.56
C PRO A 12 -25.94 -16.30 -16.45
N LEU A 13 -25.51 -15.12 -16.85
CA LEU A 13 -24.21 -14.58 -16.49
C LEU A 13 -24.26 -14.37 -14.99
N SER A 14 -23.75 -15.34 -14.25
CA SER A 14 -23.45 -15.16 -12.83
C SER A 14 -22.35 -14.11 -12.73
N LEU A 15 -22.74 -12.86 -12.62
CA LEU A 15 -21.87 -11.78 -12.23
C LEU A 15 -21.49 -12.04 -10.77
N PHE A 16 -20.42 -12.77 -10.55
CA PHE A 16 -19.73 -12.73 -9.27
C PHE A 16 -19.17 -11.31 -9.13
N ALA A 17 -19.91 -10.47 -8.43
CA ALA A 17 -19.36 -9.21 -7.93
C ALA A 17 -18.35 -9.57 -6.85
N GLN A 18 -17.14 -9.94 -7.25
CA GLN A 18 -16.01 -10.03 -6.33
C GLN A 18 -15.69 -8.59 -5.94
N VAL A 19 -16.05 -8.22 -4.72
CA VAL A 19 -15.51 -7.02 -4.10
C VAL A 19 -14.01 -7.28 -3.99
N THR A 20 -13.25 -6.64 -4.85
CA THR A 20 -11.78 -6.75 -4.88
C THR A 20 -11.28 -6.03 -3.64
N ARG A 21 -11.18 -6.75 -2.54
CA ARG A 21 -10.68 -6.25 -1.27
C ARG A 21 -9.17 -6.14 -1.35
N GLN A 22 -8.71 -5.03 -1.90
CA GLN A 22 -7.30 -4.70 -1.82
C GLN A 22 -7.00 -4.27 -0.38
N PRO A 23 -5.85 -4.72 0.20
CA PRO A 23 -5.42 -4.21 1.49
C PRO A 23 -5.44 -2.69 1.46
N LEU A 24 -5.90 -2.07 2.56
CA LEU A 24 -5.89 -0.63 2.72
C LEU A 24 -4.42 -0.18 2.81
N THR A 25 -3.79 0.06 1.68
CA THR A 25 -2.40 0.48 1.59
C THR A 25 -2.31 1.80 0.85
N VAL A 26 -1.41 2.63 1.33
CA VAL A 26 -1.09 3.93 0.72
C VAL A 26 -0.15 3.66 -0.47
N ARG A 27 -0.72 3.40 -1.66
CA ARG A 27 -0.01 2.83 -2.82
C ARG A 27 1.20 3.61 -3.30
N TYR A 28 1.10 4.93 -3.41
CA TYR A 28 2.18 5.76 -3.98
C TYR A 28 3.11 6.32 -2.92
N THR A 29 2.71 6.36 -1.66
CA THR A 29 3.59 6.79 -0.57
C THR A 29 4.56 5.69 -0.15
N SER A 30 4.30 4.44 -0.50
CA SER A 30 5.15 3.30 -0.18
C SER A 30 6.21 2.98 -1.24
N LEU A 31 6.50 3.92 -2.14
CA LEU A 31 7.53 3.75 -3.17
C LEU A 31 8.90 3.38 -2.59
N GLY A 32 9.26 3.88 -1.41
CA GLY A 32 10.51 3.61 -0.72
C GLY A 32 10.63 2.24 -0.04
N ALA A 33 9.70 1.31 -0.25
CA ALA A 33 9.70 0.01 0.44
C ALA A 33 10.94 -0.85 0.15
N TYR A 34 11.59 -0.68 -1.01
CA TYR A 34 12.79 -1.43 -1.41
C TYR A 34 14.01 -0.53 -1.46
N SER A 35 14.34 0.14 -0.34
CA SER A 35 15.40 1.12 -0.26
C SER A 35 16.03 1.13 1.13
N LYS A 36 17.25 1.63 1.25
CA LYS A 36 17.88 2.01 2.52
C LYS A 36 17.67 3.48 2.86
N ASN A 37 17.69 4.34 1.86
CA ASN A 37 17.79 5.80 2.06
C ASN A 37 16.49 6.55 1.73
N PHE A 38 15.58 5.97 0.95
CA PHE A 38 14.31 6.58 0.54
C PHE A 38 13.11 6.07 1.34
N VAL A 39 13.36 5.54 2.53
CA VAL A 39 12.33 5.03 3.45
C VAL A 39 11.67 6.17 4.20
N ASP A 40 10.35 6.10 4.33
CA ASP A 40 9.55 6.94 5.23
C ASP A 40 8.61 6.09 6.11
N LEU A 41 7.79 6.76 6.93
CA LEU A 41 6.87 6.09 7.86
C LEU A 41 5.92 5.12 7.15
N PHE A 42 5.42 5.48 5.95
CA PHE A 42 4.49 4.67 5.19
C PHE A 42 5.14 3.57 4.33
N SER A 43 6.47 3.54 4.21
CA SER A 43 7.17 2.46 3.48
C SER A 43 6.86 1.08 4.07
N GLY A 44 6.67 1.00 5.40
CA GLY A 44 6.24 -0.22 6.10
C GLY A 44 4.84 -0.70 5.73
N SER A 45 4.00 0.12 5.11
CA SER A 45 2.68 -0.30 4.63
C SER A 45 2.76 -1.17 3.37
N SER A 46 3.83 -1.05 2.59
CA SER A 46 4.06 -1.91 1.42
C SER A 46 4.93 -3.13 1.75
N ASN A 47 5.96 -2.93 2.57
CA ASN A 47 6.81 -4.02 3.07
C ASN A 47 7.32 -3.66 4.47
N GLN A 48 6.95 -4.43 5.49
CA GLN A 48 7.28 -4.13 6.88
C GLN A 48 8.79 -4.21 7.16
N ALA A 49 9.54 -4.94 6.33
CA ALA A 49 11.00 -4.97 6.44
C ALA A 49 11.63 -3.58 6.23
N ALA A 50 10.97 -2.69 5.45
CA ALA A 50 11.44 -1.31 5.26
C ALA A 50 11.51 -0.50 6.57
N LEU A 51 10.71 -0.84 7.57
CA LEU A 51 10.75 -0.22 8.90
C LEU A 51 12.13 -0.36 9.56
N ALA A 52 12.90 -1.40 9.22
CA ALA A 52 14.24 -1.61 9.73
C ALA A 52 15.21 -0.48 9.39
N GLN A 53 14.97 0.21 8.27
CA GLN A 53 15.81 1.31 7.77
C GLN A 53 15.28 2.69 8.19
N LEU A 54 14.18 2.76 8.96
CA LEU A 54 13.63 4.03 9.43
C LEU A 54 14.57 4.66 10.47
N LYS A 55 15.11 5.83 10.13
CA LYS A 55 16.12 6.53 10.96
C LYS A 55 15.51 7.32 12.11
N THR A 56 14.28 7.79 11.93
CA THR A 56 13.59 8.64 12.93
C THR A 56 12.16 8.18 13.11
N GLY A 57 11.68 8.20 14.35
CA GLY A 57 10.27 7.98 14.65
C GLY A 57 9.42 9.18 14.29
N GLY A 58 8.11 8.96 14.23
CA GLY A 58 7.16 10.00 13.90
C GLY A 58 5.74 9.46 13.77
N PHE A 59 4.87 10.32 13.31
CA PHE A 59 3.51 9.96 12.92
C PHE A 59 3.17 10.55 11.56
N GLY A 60 2.22 9.95 10.89
CA GLY A 60 1.75 10.42 9.59
C GLY A 60 0.27 10.16 9.42
N VAL A 61 -0.36 11.02 8.64
CA VAL A 61 -1.74 10.85 8.21
C VAL A 61 -1.82 11.02 6.71
N TYR A 62 -2.67 10.24 6.10
CA TYR A 62 -2.92 10.21 4.69
C TYR A 62 -4.42 10.18 4.42
N GLY A 63 -4.86 10.89 3.41
CA GLY A 63 -6.24 10.84 2.93
C GLY A 63 -6.29 10.92 1.42
N GLU A 64 -7.16 10.11 0.81
CA GLU A 64 -7.49 10.17 -0.61
C GLU A 64 -8.98 10.02 -0.83
N ARG A 65 -9.47 10.63 -1.91
CA ARG A 65 -10.82 10.44 -2.41
C ARG A 65 -10.74 9.72 -3.75
N ARG A 66 -11.03 8.41 -3.76
CA ARG A 66 -10.89 7.62 -4.98
C ARG A 66 -11.93 8.04 -6.00
N PHE A 67 -11.46 8.36 -7.21
CA PHE A 67 -12.27 8.76 -8.35
C PHE A 67 -13.20 9.95 -8.06
N MET A 68 -12.84 10.80 -7.09
CA MET A 68 -13.66 11.92 -6.61
C MET A 68 -15.02 11.51 -6.01
N LEU A 69 -15.20 10.22 -5.63
CA LEU A 69 -16.42 9.71 -5.03
C LEU A 69 -16.33 9.72 -3.49
N ASP A 70 -17.35 10.25 -2.83
CA ASP A 70 -17.42 10.35 -1.37
C ASP A 70 -17.50 8.99 -0.68
N GLU A 71 -18.08 8.01 -1.37
CA GLU A 71 -18.23 6.63 -0.89
C GLU A 71 -16.90 5.87 -0.87
N LEU A 72 -15.89 6.35 -1.59
CA LEU A 72 -14.60 5.70 -1.75
C LEU A 72 -13.47 6.47 -1.06
N ASN A 73 -13.79 7.17 0.02
CA ASN A 73 -12.77 7.84 0.83
C ASN A 73 -11.88 6.82 1.54
N GLN A 74 -10.59 7.11 1.56
CA GLN A 74 -9.61 6.35 2.33
C GLN A 74 -8.82 7.28 3.22
N TYR A 75 -8.64 6.87 4.49
CA TYR A 75 -7.81 7.55 5.47
C TYR A 75 -6.87 6.55 6.11
N SER A 76 -5.64 6.96 6.34
CA SER A 76 -4.63 6.15 7.01
C SER A 76 -3.87 6.99 8.02
N GLY A 77 -3.65 6.43 9.21
CA GLY A 77 -2.77 6.98 10.23
C GLY A 77 -1.67 6.00 10.57
N ILE A 78 -0.44 6.49 10.74
CA ILE A 78 0.69 5.65 11.15
C ILE A 78 1.50 6.35 12.24
N PHE A 79 1.94 5.57 13.21
CA PHE A 79 2.95 5.94 14.19
C PHE A 79 4.07 4.90 14.12
N ALA A 80 5.32 5.34 14.05
CA ALA A 80 6.46 4.43 14.07
C ALA A 80 7.57 4.95 14.98
N MET A 81 8.19 4.01 15.70
CA MET A 81 9.23 4.30 16.68
C MET A 81 10.39 3.33 16.51
N PRO A 82 11.53 3.79 15.97
CA PRO A 82 12.78 3.03 15.99
C PRO A 82 13.29 2.85 17.41
N THR A 83 13.72 1.63 17.71
CA THR A 83 14.37 1.24 18.96
C THR A 83 15.72 0.58 18.66
N ARG A 84 16.48 0.23 19.70
CA ARG A 84 17.76 -0.48 19.53
C ARG A 84 17.59 -1.90 18.95
N SER A 85 16.43 -2.52 19.14
CA SER A 85 16.15 -3.90 18.69
C SER A 85 15.41 -3.98 17.35
N GLY A 86 14.90 -2.87 16.83
CA GLY A 86 14.12 -2.76 15.60
C GLY A 86 13.10 -1.63 15.70
N THR A 87 12.26 -1.49 14.71
CA THR A 87 11.23 -0.44 14.63
C THR A 87 9.85 -1.04 14.81
N PHE A 88 9.09 -0.51 15.76
CA PHE A 88 7.66 -0.79 15.91
C PHE A 88 6.83 0.25 15.18
N ALA A 89 5.72 -0.17 14.59
CA ALA A 89 4.76 0.74 13.99
C ALA A 89 3.32 0.30 14.30
N LEU A 90 2.46 1.28 14.54
CA LEU A 90 1.01 1.13 14.66
C LEU A 90 0.36 1.86 13.48
N GLN A 91 -0.52 1.18 12.76
CA GLN A 91 -1.22 1.74 11.62
C GLN A 91 -2.72 1.53 11.78
N ALA A 92 -3.49 2.56 11.49
CA ALA A 92 -4.95 2.50 11.44
C ALA A 92 -5.41 3.00 10.06
N ASP A 93 -6.25 2.21 9.40
CA ASP A 93 -6.78 2.52 8.08
C ASP A 93 -8.31 2.48 8.13
N TYR A 94 -8.93 3.39 7.41
CA TYR A 94 -10.36 3.48 7.19
C TYR A 94 -10.62 3.60 5.69
N PHE A 95 -11.60 2.87 5.18
CA PHE A 95 -12.07 2.96 3.81
C PHE A 95 -13.59 2.92 3.76
N GLY A 96 -14.21 3.76 2.92
CA GLY A 96 -15.64 3.73 2.66
C GLY A 96 -16.40 4.92 3.24
N PHE A 97 -17.68 4.69 3.55
CA PHE A 97 -18.64 5.70 4.02
C PHE A 97 -19.59 5.13 5.09
N SER A 98 -20.57 5.91 5.56
CA SER A 98 -21.51 5.49 6.62
C SER A 98 -22.31 4.24 6.28
N GLY A 99 -22.60 3.97 5.00
CA GLY A 99 -23.36 2.80 4.55
C GLY A 99 -22.51 1.52 4.50
N MET A 100 -21.23 1.63 4.17
CA MET A 100 -20.27 0.53 4.13
C MET A 100 -18.89 1.04 4.44
N ASN A 101 -18.24 0.49 5.45
CA ASN A 101 -16.85 0.85 5.77
C ASN A 101 -16.02 -0.35 6.19
N GLU A 102 -14.73 -0.22 5.91
CA GLU A 102 -13.70 -1.16 6.32
C GLU A 102 -12.70 -0.43 7.22
N ASN A 103 -12.32 -1.08 8.31
CA ASN A 103 -11.34 -0.59 9.27
C ASN A 103 -10.24 -1.63 9.43
N GLN A 104 -9.00 -1.20 9.44
CA GLN A 104 -7.86 -2.06 9.73
C GLN A 104 -7.00 -1.41 10.79
N LEU A 105 -6.64 -2.19 11.81
CA LEU A 105 -5.65 -1.81 12.81
C LEU A 105 -4.49 -2.80 12.73
N GLY A 106 -3.28 -2.30 12.47
CA GLY A 106 -2.09 -3.10 12.27
C GLY A 106 -0.98 -2.76 13.24
N LEU A 107 -0.35 -3.77 13.83
CA LEU A 107 0.87 -3.67 14.63
C LEU A 107 2.01 -4.30 13.85
N ALA A 108 3.00 -3.51 13.49
CA ALA A 108 4.14 -3.94 12.69
C ALA A 108 5.45 -3.87 13.48
N TYR A 109 6.37 -4.74 13.10
CA TYR A 109 7.74 -4.74 13.58
C TYR A 109 8.69 -5.03 12.43
N GLY A 110 9.76 -4.23 12.31
CA GLY A 110 10.80 -4.42 11.31
C GLY A 110 12.19 -4.36 11.95
N ARG A 111 13.10 -5.23 11.50
CA ARG A 111 14.46 -5.34 12.04
C ARG A 111 15.47 -5.73 10.97
N SER A 112 16.66 -5.13 11.01
CA SER A 112 17.83 -5.61 10.28
C SER A 112 18.43 -6.83 10.97
N LEU A 113 18.53 -7.95 10.28
CA LEU A 113 19.22 -9.16 10.73
C LEU A 113 20.71 -9.08 10.43
N SER A 114 21.06 -8.39 9.35
CA SER A 114 22.44 -8.11 8.96
C SER A 114 22.50 -6.85 8.09
N ASN A 115 23.68 -6.42 7.72
CA ASN A 115 23.86 -5.29 6.79
C ASN A 115 23.25 -5.54 5.38
N ARG A 116 22.87 -6.79 5.08
CA ARG A 116 22.36 -7.22 3.77
C ARG A 116 20.92 -7.71 3.81
N MET A 117 20.29 -7.81 5.01
CA MET A 117 18.96 -8.40 5.11
C MET A 117 18.14 -7.74 6.21
N ASP A 118 16.97 -7.24 5.82
CA ASP A 118 15.92 -6.76 6.69
C ASP A 118 14.73 -7.73 6.67
N VAL A 119 14.05 -7.84 7.80
CA VAL A 119 12.80 -8.61 7.93
C VAL A 119 11.75 -7.79 8.65
N GLY A 120 10.50 -8.09 8.40
CA GLY A 120 9.40 -7.45 9.09
C GLY A 120 8.15 -8.30 9.10
N VAL A 121 7.33 -8.09 10.10
CA VAL A 121 6.03 -8.74 10.27
C VAL A 121 4.99 -7.71 10.67
N LYS A 122 3.72 -7.98 10.37
CA LYS A 122 2.61 -7.15 10.81
C LYS A 122 1.39 -8.02 11.09
N PHE A 123 0.73 -7.77 12.21
CA PHE A 123 -0.55 -8.35 12.56
C PHE A 123 -1.63 -7.31 12.34
N ASN A 124 -2.71 -7.70 11.69
CA ASN A 124 -3.84 -6.84 11.41
C ASN A 124 -5.13 -7.41 12.01
N TYR A 125 -5.89 -6.54 12.65
CA TYR A 125 -7.31 -6.73 12.90
C TYR A 125 -8.06 -5.97 11.81
N HIS A 126 -8.91 -6.67 11.07
CA HIS A 126 -9.70 -6.12 9.96
C HIS A 126 -11.18 -6.29 10.27
N ALA A 127 -11.94 -5.22 10.15
CA ALA A 127 -13.37 -5.20 10.38
C ALA A 127 -14.09 -4.54 9.20
N ILE A 128 -15.21 -5.13 8.79
CA ILE A 128 -16.13 -4.56 7.81
C ILE A 128 -17.47 -4.34 8.46
N LYS A 129 -18.12 -3.23 8.17
CA LYS A 129 -19.47 -2.91 8.61
C LYS A 129 -20.31 -2.50 7.41
N VAL A 130 -21.50 -3.10 7.28
CA VAL A 130 -22.49 -2.76 6.26
C VAL A 130 -23.79 -2.41 6.97
N ALA A 131 -24.28 -1.19 6.73
CA ALA A 131 -25.53 -0.70 7.35
C ALA A 131 -26.69 -1.61 6.99
N GLY A 132 -27.46 -2.01 8.00
CA GLY A 132 -28.60 -2.94 7.83
C GLY A 132 -28.21 -4.43 7.73
N TYR A 133 -26.93 -4.76 7.51
CA TYR A 133 -26.46 -6.16 7.39
C TYR A 133 -25.55 -6.61 8.53
N GLY A 134 -25.04 -5.66 9.34
CA GLY A 134 -24.21 -5.98 10.49
C GLY A 134 -22.71 -5.74 10.27
N SER A 135 -21.88 -6.45 11.05
CA SER A 135 -20.43 -6.33 10.98
C SER A 135 -19.76 -7.71 11.06
N ALA A 136 -18.60 -7.81 10.41
CA ALA A 136 -17.75 -8.99 10.48
C ALA A 136 -16.30 -8.55 10.69
N SER A 137 -15.50 -9.40 11.33
CA SER A 137 -14.08 -9.10 11.55
C SER A 137 -13.22 -10.35 11.39
N THR A 138 -11.96 -10.12 11.07
CA THR A 138 -10.97 -11.18 10.96
C THR A 138 -9.60 -10.66 11.36
N VAL A 139 -8.67 -11.56 11.59
CA VAL A 139 -7.26 -11.26 11.82
C VAL A 139 -6.44 -11.88 10.71
N ASN A 140 -5.41 -11.18 10.29
CA ASN A 140 -4.43 -11.70 9.36
C ASN A 140 -3.03 -11.24 9.73
N PHE A 141 -2.03 -11.78 9.05
CA PHE A 141 -0.68 -11.31 9.20
C PHE A 141 0.00 -11.07 7.85
N GLU A 142 1.04 -10.27 7.90
CA GLU A 142 1.92 -9.96 6.79
C GLU A 142 3.35 -10.26 7.20
N ALA A 143 4.17 -10.67 6.24
CA ALA A 143 5.60 -10.81 6.42
C ALA A 143 6.34 -10.26 5.20
N GLY A 144 7.49 -9.66 5.45
CA GLY A 144 8.31 -9.08 4.40
C GLY A 144 9.79 -9.27 4.65
N THR A 145 10.56 -9.30 3.57
CA THR A 145 12.02 -9.32 3.59
C THR A 145 12.56 -8.35 2.55
N ILE A 146 13.71 -7.74 2.83
CA ILE A 146 14.47 -6.93 1.89
C ILE A 146 15.92 -7.38 1.93
N PHE A 147 16.49 -7.66 0.77
CA PHE A 147 17.89 -8.00 0.57
C PHE A 147 18.62 -6.82 -0.06
N HIS A 148 19.67 -6.37 0.58
CA HIS A 148 20.55 -5.32 0.07
C HIS A 148 21.67 -5.99 -0.75
N LEU A 149 21.42 -6.14 -2.06
CA LEU A 149 22.33 -6.85 -2.98
C LEU A 149 23.63 -6.09 -3.20
N THR A 150 23.52 -4.76 -3.33
CA THR A 150 24.61 -3.80 -3.35
C THR A 150 24.26 -2.57 -2.51
N GLU A 151 25.12 -1.56 -2.47
CA GLU A 151 24.78 -0.28 -1.82
C GLU A 151 23.63 0.48 -2.52
N GLN A 152 23.37 0.15 -3.78
CA GLN A 152 22.36 0.82 -4.61
C GLN A 152 21.16 -0.07 -4.99
N LEU A 153 21.37 -1.40 -5.04
CA LEU A 153 20.35 -2.34 -5.52
C LEU A 153 19.80 -3.17 -4.38
N HIS A 154 18.49 -3.15 -4.25
CA HIS A 154 17.75 -3.87 -3.23
C HIS A 154 16.66 -4.71 -3.88
N ALA A 155 16.43 -5.92 -3.33
CA ALA A 155 15.35 -6.81 -3.73
C ALA A 155 14.49 -7.14 -2.52
N GLY A 156 13.19 -7.31 -2.70
CA GLY A 156 12.32 -7.65 -1.58
C GLY A 156 11.16 -8.54 -1.96
N PHE A 157 10.65 -9.22 -0.94
CA PHE A 157 9.47 -10.05 -0.98
C PHE A 157 8.52 -9.65 0.13
N HIS A 158 7.25 -9.72 -0.14
CA HIS A 158 6.20 -9.46 0.82
C HIS A 158 5.01 -10.39 0.57
N ILE A 159 4.43 -10.88 1.64
CA ILE A 159 3.21 -11.68 1.61
C ILE A 159 2.20 -11.09 2.58
N TYR A 160 0.98 -10.89 2.08
CA TYR A 160 -0.19 -10.50 2.85
C TYR A 160 -1.16 -11.66 2.93
N ASN A 161 -1.64 -11.95 4.13
CA ASN A 161 -2.68 -12.95 4.40
C ASN A 161 -2.42 -14.34 3.76
N PRO A 162 -1.27 -15.00 4.02
CA PRO A 162 -0.91 -16.26 3.35
C PRO A 162 -1.89 -17.41 3.60
N PHE A 163 -2.72 -17.31 4.62
CA PHE A 163 -3.69 -18.36 5.00
C PHE A 163 -5.13 -18.06 4.54
N SER A 164 -5.33 -17.04 3.71
CA SER A 164 -6.65 -16.66 3.16
C SER A 164 -7.73 -16.59 4.25
N SER A 165 -7.49 -15.80 5.30
CA SER A 165 -8.39 -15.64 6.45
C SER A 165 -9.80 -15.27 6.01
N THR A 166 -10.82 -15.89 6.63
CA THR A 166 -12.23 -15.63 6.36
C THR A 166 -12.85 -14.72 7.42
N PHE A 167 -13.87 -13.95 7.04
CA PHE A 167 -14.60 -13.08 7.99
C PHE A 167 -15.55 -13.83 8.92
N SER A 168 -15.99 -15.02 8.54
CA SER A 168 -16.87 -15.89 9.35
C SER A 168 -16.65 -17.34 8.95
N LYS A 169 -16.90 -18.28 9.89
CA LYS A 169 -16.82 -19.72 9.63
C LYS A 169 -17.74 -20.21 8.50
N ASN A 170 -18.85 -19.48 8.25
CA ASN A 170 -19.84 -19.83 7.23
C ASN A 170 -19.83 -18.86 6.03
N SER A 171 -18.88 -17.93 5.97
CA SER A 171 -18.75 -17.00 4.85
C SER A 171 -17.83 -17.58 3.78
N THR A 172 -18.25 -17.50 2.54
CA THR A 172 -17.40 -17.75 1.37
C THR A 172 -16.46 -16.56 1.10
N GLU A 173 -16.68 -15.42 1.77
CA GLU A 173 -15.87 -14.23 1.62
C GLU A 173 -14.54 -14.37 2.39
N LYS A 174 -13.45 -14.35 1.63
CA LYS A 174 -12.08 -14.45 2.13
C LYS A 174 -11.34 -13.13 1.90
N LEU A 175 -10.41 -12.81 2.79
CA LEU A 175 -9.36 -11.86 2.47
C LEU A 175 -8.39 -12.53 1.48
N PRO A 176 -8.08 -11.91 0.34
CA PRO A 176 -7.19 -12.51 -0.63
C PRO A 176 -5.77 -12.64 -0.10
N ALA A 177 -5.06 -13.68 -0.51
CA ALA A 177 -3.61 -13.74 -0.36
C ALA A 177 -2.95 -12.87 -1.43
N ILE A 178 -1.95 -12.06 -1.03
CA ILE A 178 -1.23 -11.18 -1.95
C ILE A 178 0.26 -11.41 -1.79
N PHE A 179 0.92 -11.68 -2.91
CA PHE A 179 2.35 -11.85 -3.01
C PHE A 179 2.94 -10.67 -3.79
N LYS A 180 4.00 -10.09 -3.24
CA LYS A 180 4.73 -9.01 -3.89
C LYS A 180 6.21 -9.35 -3.96
N THR A 181 6.83 -9.04 -5.07
CA THR A 181 8.28 -9.03 -5.21
C THR A 181 8.69 -7.77 -5.92
N GLY A 182 9.79 -7.17 -5.50
CA GLY A 182 10.20 -5.90 -6.06
C GLY A 182 11.70 -5.69 -6.02
N LEU A 183 12.11 -4.73 -6.83
CA LEU A 183 13.47 -4.22 -6.91
C LEU A 183 13.45 -2.72 -6.68
N GLY A 184 14.43 -2.22 -5.94
CA GLY A 184 14.67 -0.81 -5.74
C GLY A 184 16.11 -0.47 -6.12
N TYR A 185 16.28 0.58 -6.90
CA TYR A 185 17.58 1.07 -7.34
C TYR A 185 17.78 2.53 -6.95
N GLU A 186 18.72 2.75 -6.04
CA GLU A 186 19.15 4.08 -5.62
C GLU A 186 20.22 4.59 -6.57
N ALA A 187 19.80 5.13 -7.74
CA ALA A 187 20.72 5.61 -8.80
C ALA A 187 21.64 6.71 -8.29
N SER A 188 21.21 7.48 -7.31
CA SER A 188 22.01 8.48 -6.59
C SER A 188 21.33 8.83 -5.27
N LYS A 189 21.93 9.72 -4.47
CA LYS A 189 21.28 10.29 -3.27
C LYS A 189 19.98 11.05 -3.57
N LYS A 190 19.72 11.39 -4.82
CA LYS A 190 18.55 12.16 -5.25
C LYS A 190 17.53 11.35 -6.03
N VAL A 191 17.95 10.24 -6.65
CA VAL A 191 17.11 9.46 -7.58
C VAL A 191 16.95 8.05 -7.10
N PHE A 192 15.71 7.64 -6.91
CA PHE A 192 15.31 6.29 -6.58
C PHE A 192 14.28 5.78 -7.59
N ILE A 193 14.48 4.57 -8.08
CA ILE A 193 13.59 3.87 -9.00
C ILE A 193 13.17 2.56 -8.33
N SER A 194 11.90 2.23 -8.39
CA SER A 194 11.40 0.94 -7.92
C SER A 194 10.53 0.26 -8.95
N THR A 195 10.55 -1.07 -8.95
CA THR A 195 9.59 -1.89 -9.66
C THR A 195 9.07 -2.96 -8.72
N GLU A 196 7.79 -3.28 -8.83
CA GLU A 196 7.12 -4.26 -7.99
C GLU A 196 6.17 -5.09 -8.84
N ILE A 197 6.23 -6.39 -8.68
CA ILE A 197 5.29 -7.35 -9.26
C ILE A 197 4.36 -7.79 -8.14
N ILE A 198 3.05 -7.68 -8.37
CA ILE A 198 2.02 -8.03 -7.41
C ILE A 198 1.15 -9.12 -8.01
N LYS A 199 1.01 -10.22 -7.30
CA LYS A 199 0.03 -11.26 -7.59
C LYS A 199 -0.93 -11.38 -6.42
N GLN A 200 -2.17 -11.00 -6.66
CA GLN A 200 -3.30 -11.29 -5.79
C GLN A 200 -3.98 -12.57 -6.29
N GLU A 201 -4.49 -13.39 -5.36
CA GLU A 201 -5.34 -14.54 -5.68
C GLU A 201 -6.45 -14.09 -6.65
N ASP A 202 -6.78 -14.87 -7.65
CA ASP A 202 -7.84 -14.61 -8.65
C ASP A 202 -7.68 -13.36 -9.54
N GLU A 203 -6.67 -12.51 -9.32
CA GLU A 203 -6.43 -11.32 -10.12
C GLU A 203 -5.24 -11.50 -11.10
N PRO A 204 -5.23 -10.79 -12.23
CA PRO A 204 -4.06 -10.74 -13.10
C PRO A 204 -2.83 -10.21 -12.38
N VAL A 205 -1.66 -10.59 -12.86
CA VAL A 205 -0.39 -10.03 -12.37
C VAL A 205 -0.37 -8.54 -12.66
N ASN A 206 -0.06 -7.74 -11.63
CA ASN A 206 0.15 -6.31 -11.74
C ASN A 206 1.63 -5.97 -11.61
N VAL A 207 2.12 -5.05 -12.43
CA VAL A 207 3.47 -4.50 -12.36
C VAL A 207 3.39 -3.00 -12.10
N ASN A 208 4.06 -2.56 -11.05
CA ASN A 208 4.22 -1.15 -10.72
C ASN A 208 5.65 -0.71 -11.00
N VAL A 209 5.80 0.47 -11.57
CA VAL A 209 7.09 1.15 -11.72
C VAL A 209 6.96 2.53 -11.14
N GLY A 210 7.93 2.95 -10.33
CA GLY A 210 7.91 4.25 -9.69
C GLY A 210 9.28 4.91 -9.66
N LEU A 211 9.25 6.23 -9.63
CA LEU A 211 10.41 7.11 -9.54
C LEU A 211 10.19 8.12 -8.41
N GLN A 212 11.20 8.30 -7.57
CA GLN A 212 11.29 9.44 -6.67
C GLN A 212 12.54 10.26 -7.01
N TYR A 213 12.36 11.56 -7.09
CA TYR A 213 13.43 12.52 -7.33
C TYR A 213 13.41 13.61 -6.27
N ASN A 214 14.48 13.69 -5.48
CA ASN A 214 14.71 14.77 -4.52
C ASN A 214 15.33 15.94 -5.27
N LEU A 215 14.48 16.81 -5.83
CA LEU A 215 14.88 17.97 -6.64
C LEU A 215 15.79 18.92 -5.83
N HIS A 216 15.41 19.15 -4.59
CA HIS A 216 16.12 19.96 -3.61
C HIS A 216 15.96 19.32 -2.23
N GLU A 217 16.75 19.72 -1.23
CA GLU A 217 16.63 19.24 0.15
C GLU A 217 15.22 19.39 0.74
N LYS A 218 14.41 20.32 0.19
CA LYS A 218 13.06 20.63 0.65
C LYS A 218 11.97 20.12 -0.29
N VAL A 219 12.30 19.63 -1.49
CA VAL A 219 11.29 19.28 -2.49
C VAL A 219 11.58 17.91 -3.07
N LEU A 220 10.60 17.03 -3.02
CA LEU A 220 10.63 15.74 -3.68
C LEU A 220 9.51 15.64 -4.73
N LEU A 221 9.79 14.92 -5.79
CA LEU A 221 8.84 14.57 -6.84
C LEU A 221 8.70 13.06 -6.88
N ARG A 222 7.47 12.58 -7.11
CA ARG A 222 7.17 11.17 -7.30
C ARG A 222 6.30 10.99 -8.53
N ALA A 223 6.58 9.94 -9.30
CA ALA A 223 5.74 9.54 -10.41
C ALA A 223 5.83 8.03 -10.60
N GLY A 224 4.82 7.45 -11.23
CA GLY A 224 4.84 6.04 -11.56
C GLY A 224 3.62 5.59 -12.33
N ILE A 225 3.69 4.33 -12.73
CA ILE A 225 2.64 3.65 -13.49
C ILE A 225 2.36 2.28 -12.89
N SER A 226 1.15 1.80 -13.11
CA SER A 226 0.69 0.46 -12.72
C SER A 226 -0.02 -0.18 -13.90
N THR A 227 0.30 -1.42 -14.20
CA THR A 227 -0.37 -2.16 -15.28
C THR A 227 -1.80 -2.56 -14.90
N ALA A 228 -2.10 -2.70 -13.60
CA ALA A 228 -3.47 -2.85 -13.15
C ALA A 228 -4.26 -1.59 -13.52
N ASN A 229 -5.25 -1.78 -14.37
CA ASN A 229 -6.15 -0.72 -14.83
C ASN A 229 -5.45 0.49 -15.51
N ASN A 230 -4.21 0.32 -16.00
CA ASN A 230 -3.42 1.37 -16.65
C ASN A 230 -3.34 2.67 -15.83
N ASN A 231 -3.20 2.55 -14.52
CA ASN A 231 -3.11 3.69 -13.62
C ASN A 231 -1.75 4.39 -13.72
N SER A 232 -1.76 5.70 -13.69
CA SER A 232 -0.57 6.52 -13.48
C SER A 232 -0.73 7.35 -12.20
N PHE A 233 0.38 7.71 -11.57
CA PHE A 233 0.37 8.61 -10.42
C PHE A 233 1.51 9.62 -10.48
N ALA A 234 1.28 10.77 -9.88
CA ALA A 234 2.29 11.80 -9.66
C ALA A 234 2.05 12.50 -8.33
N GLY A 235 3.11 13.01 -7.75
CA GLY A 235 3.03 13.74 -6.48
C GLY A 235 4.24 14.64 -6.26
N VAL A 236 4.02 15.66 -5.44
CA VAL A 236 5.03 16.62 -4.99
C VAL A 236 5.01 16.64 -3.47
N GLY A 237 6.18 16.53 -2.86
CA GLY A 237 6.35 16.65 -1.40
C GLY A 237 7.24 17.82 -1.03
N ILE A 238 6.91 18.50 0.06
CA ILE A 238 7.65 19.65 0.58
C ILE A 238 8.03 19.36 2.03
N TYR A 239 9.31 19.53 2.35
CA TYR A 239 9.83 19.44 3.71
C TYR A 239 9.87 20.81 4.37
N LEU A 240 9.18 20.93 5.49
CA LEU A 240 9.09 22.13 6.36
C LEU A 240 9.65 21.77 7.74
N GLY A 241 10.97 21.69 7.85
CA GLY A 241 11.63 21.23 9.08
C GLY A 241 11.34 19.74 9.37
N ASN A 242 10.59 19.49 10.44
CA ASN A 242 10.18 18.15 10.85
C ASN A 242 8.93 17.64 10.14
N ILE A 243 8.23 18.52 9.42
CA ILE A 243 6.99 18.22 8.71
C ILE A 243 7.31 17.97 7.24
N ARG A 244 6.65 16.98 6.63
CA ARG A 244 6.56 16.80 5.18
C ARG A 244 5.10 16.80 4.78
N LEU A 245 4.76 17.62 3.80
CA LEU A 245 3.46 17.67 3.15
C LEU A 245 3.62 17.18 1.72
N ASP A 246 2.90 16.13 1.34
CA ASP A 246 2.83 15.65 -0.03
C ASP A 246 1.41 15.84 -0.58
N VAL A 247 1.32 16.37 -1.77
CA VAL A 247 0.10 16.39 -2.59
C VAL A 247 0.33 15.49 -3.79
N ASN A 248 -0.62 14.65 -4.08
CA ASN A 248 -0.50 13.64 -5.11
C ASN A 248 -1.85 13.37 -5.79
N ALA A 249 -1.80 12.78 -6.95
CA ALA A 249 -2.97 12.30 -7.65
C ALA A 249 -2.62 11.03 -8.43
N SER A 250 -3.57 10.12 -8.51
CA SER A 250 -3.54 9.06 -9.51
C SER A 250 -4.65 9.23 -10.52
N TYR A 251 -4.43 8.71 -11.72
CA TYR A 251 -5.37 8.78 -12.83
C TYR A 251 -5.67 7.39 -13.37
N HIS A 252 -6.95 7.07 -13.43
CA HIS A 252 -7.47 5.84 -14.04
C HIS A 252 -8.20 6.22 -15.34
N PRO A 253 -7.89 5.60 -16.50
CA PRO A 253 -8.44 6.02 -17.79
C PRO A 253 -9.97 6.04 -17.86
N GLN A 254 -10.65 5.17 -17.13
CA GLN A 254 -12.11 5.04 -17.15
C GLN A 254 -12.79 5.72 -15.96
N LEU A 255 -12.13 5.78 -14.80
CA LEU A 255 -12.73 6.24 -13.54
C LEU A 255 -12.29 7.65 -13.13
N GLY A 256 -11.24 8.19 -13.78
CA GLY A 256 -10.77 9.55 -13.53
C GLY A 256 -9.73 9.68 -12.42
N PHE A 257 -9.71 10.84 -11.78
CA PHE A 257 -8.68 11.23 -10.82
C PHE A 257 -8.98 10.79 -9.39
N THR A 258 -7.92 10.45 -8.68
CA THR A 258 -7.91 10.18 -7.24
C THR A 258 -6.90 11.13 -6.58
N PRO A 259 -7.32 12.30 -6.08
CA PRO A 259 -6.45 13.18 -5.31
C PRO A 259 -6.18 12.62 -3.93
N GLY A 260 -4.98 12.92 -3.39
CA GLY A 260 -4.58 12.54 -2.05
C GLY A 260 -3.61 13.52 -1.43
N ILE A 261 -3.60 13.54 -0.09
CA ILE A 261 -2.74 14.39 0.72
C ILE A 261 -2.10 13.53 1.81
N LEU A 262 -0.80 13.72 2.01
CA LEU A 262 -0.01 13.08 3.07
C LEU A 262 0.61 14.17 3.94
N LEU A 263 0.50 14.03 5.26
CA LEU A 263 1.23 14.82 6.23
C LEU A 263 2.05 13.88 7.11
N LEU A 264 3.36 14.10 7.17
CA LEU A 264 4.28 13.40 8.06
C LEU A 264 4.89 14.39 9.06
N TYR A 265 5.01 13.96 10.30
CA TYR A 265 5.82 14.62 11.32
C TYR A 265 6.88 13.66 11.84
N ASN A 266 8.14 14.03 11.67
CA ASN A 266 9.29 13.27 12.18
C ASN A 266 9.77 13.89 13.49
N PHE A 267 10.08 13.08 14.50
CA PHE A 267 10.55 13.59 15.81
C PHE A 267 11.90 14.29 15.74
N LYS A 268 12.69 13.96 14.72
CA LYS A 268 13.93 14.65 14.38
C LYS A 268 13.90 15.05 12.91
N LYS A 269 14.51 16.17 12.57
CA LYS A 269 14.62 16.63 11.17
C LYS A 269 15.25 15.50 10.32
N PRO A 270 14.60 15.06 9.24
CA PRO A 270 15.19 14.09 8.34
C PRO A 270 16.47 14.64 7.74
N SER A 271 17.56 13.89 7.80
CA SER A 271 18.76 14.22 7.05
C SER A 271 18.50 13.86 5.59
N VAL A 272 18.19 14.82 4.75
CA VAL A 272 18.24 14.67 3.30
C VAL A 272 19.71 14.70 2.90
N ASN A 273 20.34 13.52 2.80
CA ASN A 273 21.73 13.37 2.42
C ASN A 273 21.92 13.50 0.90
#